data_1b5722cb054b61d332975dc38f86cb18
#
_entry.id   1b5722cb054b61d332975dc38f86cb18
#
_cell.length_a   1.000
_cell.length_b   1.000
_cell.length_c   1.000
_cell.angle_alpha   90.00
_cell.angle_beta   90.00
_cell.angle_gamma   90.00
#
_symmetry.space_group_name_H-M   'P 1'
#
loop_
_entity.id
_entity.type
_entity.pdbx_description
1 polymer ?
#
loop_
_entity_poly.entity_id
_entity_poly.type
_entity_poly.pdbx_seq_one_letter_code
_entity_poly.pdbx_strand_id
1 'polypeptide(L)'
;MNQVKRQTLEVEQTIEKLQRAIADKENPMKLAQTRLEGRAARPNVELCRDGVQYRLVEEVTIIGQSVDKLRQSLDVALDAAKALRRQQLEIEEDLAVKANTLYVDETECAGVRRSINIQTY
;
A
#
# COMPACT_ATOMS: atom_id res chain seq x y z
N MET A 1 -5.77 -14.10 13.17
CA MET A 1 -4.59 -13.25 13.28
C MET A 1 -3.48 -13.59 12.29
N ASN A 2 -3.09 -14.83 12.18
CA ASN A 2 -2.06 -15.24 11.21
C ASN A 2 -2.45 -14.96 9.75
N GLN A 3 -3.73 -15.12 9.43
CA GLN A 3 -4.24 -14.84 8.09
C GLN A 3 -4.14 -13.36 7.73
N VAL A 4 -4.47 -12.47 8.66
CA VAL A 4 -4.36 -11.02 8.46
C VAL A 4 -2.91 -10.59 8.29
N LYS A 5 -2.01 -11.12 9.10
CA LYS A 5 -0.56 -10.87 8.99
C LYS A 5 -0.01 -11.33 7.65
N ARG A 6 -0.45 -12.50 7.17
CA ARG A 6 -0.05 -13.03 5.87
C ARG A 6 -0.54 -12.14 4.73
N GLN A 7 -1.81 -11.72 4.78
CA GLN A 7 -2.38 -10.81 3.80
C GLN A 7 -1.68 -9.46 3.80
N THR A 8 -1.35 -8.92 4.98
CA THR A 8 -0.60 -7.67 5.13
C THR A 8 0.77 -7.77 4.48
N LEU A 9 1.48 -8.88 4.71
CA LEU A 9 2.77 -9.12 4.09
C LEU A 9 2.69 -9.19 2.57
N GLU A 10 1.69 -9.90 2.04
CA GLU A 10 1.46 -10.00 0.59
C GLU A 10 1.18 -8.63 -0.03
N VAL A 11 0.34 -7.82 0.62
CA VAL A 11 0.02 -6.47 0.15
C VAL A 11 1.25 -5.57 0.20
N GLU A 12 2.05 -5.64 1.26
CA GLU A 12 3.29 -4.89 1.37
C GLU A 12 4.29 -5.25 0.26
N GLN A 13 4.41 -6.53 -0.06
CA GLN A 13 5.24 -7.00 -1.18
C GLN A 13 4.72 -6.48 -2.51
N THR A 14 3.41 -6.47 -2.70
CA THR A 14 2.77 -5.92 -3.91
C THR A 14 3.05 -4.42 -4.03
N ILE A 15 2.93 -3.67 -2.95
CA ILE A 15 3.23 -2.23 -2.92
C ILE A 15 4.68 -1.99 -3.32
N GLU A 16 5.61 -2.75 -2.77
CA GLU A 16 7.03 -2.63 -3.09
C GLU A 16 7.30 -2.89 -4.58
N LYS A 17 6.71 -3.96 -5.13
CA LYS A 17 6.82 -4.29 -6.55
C LYS A 17 6.26 -3.18 -7.43
N LEU A 18 5.12 -2.62 -7.08
CA LEU A 18 4.50 -1.52 -7.83
C LEU A 18 5.35 -0.25 -7.77
N GLN A 19 5.90 0.08 -6.62
CA GLN A 19 6.80 1.23 -6.48
C GLN A 19 8.06 1.07 -7.32
N ARG A 20 8.66 -0.11 -7.35
CA ARG A 20 9.81 -0.42 -8.21
C ARG A 20 9.46 -0.32 -9.69
N ALA A 21 8.31 -0.85 -10.08
CA ALA A 21 7.86 -0.79 -11.47
C ALA A 21 7.64 0.66 -11.92
N ILE A 22 7.07 1.50 -11.06
CA ILE A 22 6.89 2.93 -11.34
C ILE A 22 8.25 3.62 -11.48
N ALA A 23 9.17 3.39 -10.55
CA ALA A 23 10.51 3.96 -10.59
C ALA A 23 11.27 3.53 -11.85
N ASP A 24 11.16 2.27 -12.25
CA ASP A 24 11.81 1.75 -13.45
C ASP A 24 11.28 2.43 -14.72
N LYS A 25 10.02 2.85 -14.73
CA LYS A 25 9.42 3.53 -15.89
C LYS A 25 9.67 5.04 -15.90
N GLU A 26 10.01 5.63 -14.78
CA GLU A 26 10.31 7.06 -14.69
C GLU A 26 11.55 7.43 -15.53
N ASN A 27 12.60 6.62 -15.52
CA ASN A 27 13.81 6.88 -16.30
C ASN A 27 13.56 6.89 -17.80
N PRO A 28 12.92 5.87 -18.40
CA PRO A 28 12.56 5.90 -19.82
C PRO A 28 11.65 7.08 -20.17
N MET A 29 10.72 7.43 -19.29
CA MET A 29 9.81 8.54 -19.50
C MET A 29 10.55 9.88 -19.52
N LYS A 30 11.44 10.11 -18.57
CA LYS A 30 12.29 11.32 -18.54
C LYS A 30 13.16 11.41 -19.80
N LEU A 31 13.74 10.29 -20.21
CA LEU A 31 14.58 10.24 -21.42
C LEU A 31 13.76 10.57 -22.65
N ALA A 32 12.57 10.00 -22.81
CA ALA A 32 11.69 10.27 -23.94
C ALA A 32 11.23 11.72 -23.94
N GLN A 33 10.85 12.26 -22.79
CA GLN A 33 10.47 13.68 -22.64
C GLN A 33 11.64 14.62 -22.98
N THR A 34 12.83 14.30 -22.50
CA THR A 34 14.05 15.08 -22.82
C THR A 34 14.32 15.10 -24.30
N ARG A 35 14.16 13.96 -24.97
CA ARG A 35 14.31 13.87 -26.43
C ARG A 35 13.30 14.72 -27.17
N LEU A 36 12.02 14.71 -26.74
CA LEU A 36 10.98 15.54 -27.30
C LEU A 36 11.26 17.02 -27.08
N GLU A 37 11.64 17.41 -25.87
CA GLU A 37 12.00 18.80 -25.55
C GLU A 37 13.21 19.25 -26.36
N GLY A 38 14.23 18.40 -26.47
CA GLY A 38 15.41 18.69 -27.30
C GLY A 38 15.06 18.91 -28.76
N ARG A 39 14.14 18.15 -29.32
CA ARG A 39 13.66 18.32 -30.69
C ARG A 39 12.85 19.59 -30.85
N ALA A 40 11.96 19.87 -29.89
CA ALA A 40 11.16 21.09 -29.90
C ALA A 40 11.99 22.37 -29.78
N ALA A 41 13.14 22.33 -29.13
CA ALA A 41 14.06 23.44 -28.95
C ALA A 41 14.89 23.75 -30.20
N ARG A 42 14.94 22.83 -31.17
CA ARG A 42 15.71 23.05 -32.43
C ARG A 42 14.87 23.87 -33.42
N PRO A 43 15.37 25.00 -33.95
CA PRO A 43 14.58 25.89 -34.80
C PRO A 43 14.10 25.24 -36.09
N ASN A 44 14.82 24.23 -36.59
CA ASN A 44 14.49 23.60 -37.88
C ASN A 44 13.54 22.40 -37.73
N VAL A 45 13.12 22.05 -36.51
CA VAL A 45 12.31 20.87 -36.26
C VAL A 45 10.81 21.15 -36.34
N GLU A 46 10.41 22.42 -36.36
CA GLU A 46 9.01 22.83 -36.44
C GLU A 46 8.28 22.23 -37.64
N LEU A 47 8.98 22.06 -38.72
CA LEU A 47 8.42 21.56 -39.98
C LEU A 47 8.46 20.03 -40.08
N CYS A 48 9.15 19.39 -39.17
CA CYS A 48 9.39 17.94 -39.22
C CYS A 48 8.51 17.19 -38.22
N ARG A 49 7.28 17.01 -38.57
CA ARG A 49 6.48 15.94 -37.98
C ARG A 49 6.88 14.64 -38.66
N ASP A 50 8.12 14.19 -38.39
CA ASP A 50 8.63 12.97 -38.95
C ASP A 50 8.19 11.75 -38.10
N GLY A 51 8.41 10.56 -38.63
CA GLY A 51 8.05 9.31 -37.93
C GLY A 51 8.73 9.14 -36.58
N VAL A 52 9.91 9.72 -36.38
CA VAL A 52 10.65 9.66 -35.12
C VAL A 52 9.94 10.47 -34.05
N GLN A 53 9.45 11.65 -34.37
CA GLN A 53 8.71 12.49 -33.43
C GLN A 53 7.39 11.84 -33.03
N TYR A 54 6.66 11.28 -33.97
CA TYR A 54 5.43 10.54 -33.68
C TYR A 54 5.71 9.34 -32.76
N ARG A 55 6.79 8.62 -33.00
CA ARG A 55 7.19 7.49 -32.15
C ARG A 55 7.54 7.94 -30.74
N LEU A 56 8.23 9.06 -30.59
CA LEU A 56 8.55 9.62 -29.28
C LEU A 56 7.31 10.05 -28.51
N VAL A 57 6.37 10.70 -29.16
CA VAL A 57 5.08 11.08 -28.56
C VAL A 57 4.30 9.83 -28.15
N GLU A 58 4.24 8.85 -29.03
CA GLU A 58 3.58 7.57 -28.78
C GLU A 58 4.23 6.85 -27.59
N GLU A 59 5.55 6.81 -27.56
CA GLU A 59 6.32 6.20 -26.45
C GLU A 59 6.02 6.88 -25.12
N VAL A 60 6.05 8.21 -25.07
CA VAL A 60 5.70 8.98 -23.85
C VAL A 60 4.26 8.70 -23.44
N THR A 61 3.34 8.64 -24.37
CA THR A 61 1.92 8.35 -24.11
C THR A 61 1.75 6.94 -23.53
N ILE A 62 2.40 5.94 -24.12
CA ILE A 62 2.33 4.55 -23.66
C ILE A 62 2.93 4.40 -22.27
N ILE A 63 4.09 4.98 -22.05
CA ILE A 63 4.75 4.94 -20.72
C ILE A 63 3.89 5.68 -19.70
N GLY A 64 3.36 6.84 -20.03
CA GLY A 64 2.47 7.60 -19.17
C GLY A 64 1.23 6.83 -18.77
N GLN A 65 0.57 6.16 -19.72
CA GLN A 65 -0.58 5.29 -19.45
C GLN A 65 -0.20 4.12 -18.53
N SER A 66 0.94 3.50 -18.77
CA SER A 66 1.45 2.41 -17.94
C SER A 66 1.71 2.88 -16.51
N VAL A 67 2.32 4.04 -16.33
CA VAL A 67 2.59 4.64 -15.02
C VAL A 67 1.28 4.96 -14.30
N ASP A 68 0.30 5.51 -15.02
CA ASP A 68 -1.02 5.83 -14.44
C ASP A 68 -1.73 4.57 -13.94
N LYS A 69 -1.70 3.49 -14.72
CA LYS A 69 -2.25 2.19 -14.32
C LYS A 69 -1.55 1.64 -13.08
N LEU A 70 -0.23 1.74 -13.04
CA LEU A 70 0.56 1.31 -11.88
C LEU A 70 0.24 2.15 -10.65
N ARG A 71 0.09 3.46 -10.79
CA ARG A 71 -0.31 4.35 -9.70
C ARG A 71 -1.70 4.02 -9.17
N GLN A 72 -2.66 3.74 -10.05
CA GLN A 72 -4.00 3.32 -9.65
C GLN A 72 -3.95 2.01 -8.87
N SER A 73 -3.18 1.04 -9.35
CA SER A 73 -2.97 -0.23 -8.65
C SER A 73 -2.30 -0.02 -7.29
N LEU A 74 -1.33 0.89 -7.23
CA LEU A 74 -0.66 1.26 -5.98
C LEU A 74 -1.64 1.88 -4.98
N ASP A 75 -2.51 2.78 -5.42
CA ASP A 75 -3.53 3.40 -4.57
C ASP A 75 -4.48 2.34 -4.00
N VAL A 76 -4.93 1.41 -4.83
CA VAL A 76 -5.78 0.28 -4.39
C VAL A 76 -5.04 -0.57 -3.36
N ALA A 77 -3.76 -0.88 -3.59
CA ALA A 77 -2.94 -1.66 -2.67
C ALA A 77 -2.71 -0.93 -1.35
N LEU A 78 -2.48 0.38 -1.39
CA LEU A 78 -2.33 1.20 -0.18
C LEU A 78 -3.63 1.25 0.63
N ASP A 79 -4.78 1.38 -0.02
CA ASP A 79 -6.08 1.33 0.65
C ASP A 79 -6.33 -0.04 1.28
N ALA A 80 -5.97 -1.11 0.58
CA ALA A 80 -6.05 -2.47 1.12
C ALA A 80 -5.14 -2.64 2.35
N ALA A 81 -3.93 -2.08 2.32
CA ALA A 81 -3.02 -2.10 3.46
C ALA A 81 -3.59 -1.36 4.67
N LYS A 82 -4.22 -0.21 4.45
CA LYS A 82 -4.88 0.55 5.53
C LYS A 82 -6.04 -0.25 6.14
N ALA A 83 -6.86 -0.88 5.30
CA ALA A 83 -7.97 -1.72 5.75
C ALA A 83 -7.47 -2.91 6.58
N LEU A 84 -6.41 -3.56 6.15
CA LEU A 84 -5.79 -4.67 6.88
C LEU A 84 -5.20 -4.22 8.21
N ARG A 85 -4.57 -3.06 8.26
CA ARG A 85 -4.09 -2.47 9.52
C ARG A 85 -5.21 -2.21 10.50
N ARG A 86 -6.31 -1.63 10.06
CA ARG A 86 -7.49 -1.40 10.89
C ARG A 86 -8.02 -2.71 11.44
N GLN A 87 -8.15 -3.71 10.58
CA GLN A 87 -8.60 -5.04 10.96
C GLN A 87 -7.67 -5.67 11.99
N GLN A 88 -6.37 -5.54 11.80
CA GLN A 88 -5.38 -6.04 12.74
C GLN A 88 -5.47 -5.34 14.09
N LEU A 89 -5.61 -4.01 14.11
CA LEU A 89 -5.78 -3.23 15.32
C LEU A 89 -7.06 -3.61 16.05
N GLU A 90 -8.17 -3.78 15.34
CA GLU A 90 -9.44 -4.23 15.91
C GLU A 90 -9.31 -5.60 16.56
N ILE A 91 -8.63 -6.54 15.90
CA ILE A 91 -8.38 -7.87 16.43
C ILE A 91 -7.51 -7.79 17.69
N GLU A 92 -6.45 -6.99 17.66
CA GLU A 92 -5.56 -6.79 18.81
C GLU A 92 -6.28 -6.15 19.99
N GLU A 93 -7.12 -5.16 19.73
CA GLU A 93 -7.97 -4.53 20.76
C GLU A 93 -8.94 -5.54 21.36
N ASP A 94 -9.62 -6.31 20.52
CA ASP A 94 -10.54 -7.35 20.98
C ASP A 94 -9.85 -8.41 21.83
N LEU A 95 -8.65 -8.84 21.42
CA LEU A 95 -7.85 -9.77 22.18
C LEU A 95 -7.39 -9.18 23.51
N ALA A 96 -6.99 -7.93 23.53
CA ALA A 96 -6.61 -7.22 24.74
C ALA A 96 -7.79 -7.06 25.69
N VAL A 97 -8.96 -6.70 25.19
CA VAL A 97 -10.19 -6.60 25.99
C VAL A 97 -10.58 -7.95 26.56
N LYS A 98 -10.57 -9.01 25.75
CA LYS A 98 -10.87 -10.37 26.21
C LYS A 98 -9.90 -10.84 27.30
N ALA A 99 -8.61 -10.61 27.11
CA ALA A 99 -7.59 -10.96 28.08
C ALA A 99 -7.79 -10.20 29.39
N ASN A 100 -8.10 -8.90 29.32
CA ASN A 100 -8.38 -8.09 30.49
C ASN A 100 -9.66 -8.55 31.22
N THR A 101 -10.70 -8.86 30.45
CA THR A 101 -11.97 -9.37 31.00
C THR A 101 -11.74 -10.69 31.73
N LEU A 102 -11.00 -11.62 31.13
CA LEU A 102 -10.65 -12.89 31.79
C LEU A 102 -9.85 -12.67 33.07
N TYR A 103 -8.90 -11.77 33.05
CA TYR A 103 -8.10 -11.44 34.25
C TYR A 103 -8.98 -10.88 35.36
N VAL A 104 -9.87 -9.94 35.06
CA VAL A 104 -10.80 -9.34 36.03
C VAL A 104 -11.75 -10.40 36.60
N ASP A 105 -12.33 -11.24 35.71
CA ASP A 105 -13.24 -12.30 36.14
C ASP A 105 -12.55 -13.31 37.06
N GLU A 106 -11.33 -13.72 36.72
CA GLU A 106 -10.55 -14.64 37.59
C GLU A 106 -10.25 -13.99 38.93
N THR A 107 -9.87 -12.73 38.97
CA THR A 107 -9.57 -12.00 40.18
C THR A 107 -10.83 -11.82 41.05
N GLU A 108 -11.95 -11.45 40.48
CA GLU A 108 -13.22 -11.30 41.14
C GLU A 108 -13.74 -12.63 41.68
N CYS A 109 -13.69 -13.68 40.88
CA CYS A 109 -14.08 -15.02 41.34
C CYS A 109 -13.23 -15.50 42.49
N ALA A 110 -11.92 -15.32 42.45
CA ALA A 110 -11.03 -15.66 43.54
C ALA A 110 -11.34 -14.85 44.80
N GLY A 111 -11.61 -13.55 44.65
CA GLY A 111 -12.01 -12.66 45.75
C GLY A 111 -13.34 -13.07 46.37
N VAL A 112 -14.34 -13.40 45.57
CA VAL A 112 -15.64 -13.88 46.04
C VAL A 112 -15.51 -15.21 46.76
N ARG A 113 -14.74 -16.15 46.26
CA ARG A 113 -14.46 -17.44 46.90
C ARG A 113 -13.80 -17.23 48.27
N ARG A 114 -12.85 -16.36 48.39
CA ARG A 114 -12.21 -16.02 49.67
C ARG A 114 -13.21 -15.41 50.63
N SER A 115 -14.05 -14.51 50.17
CA SER A 115 -15.11 -13.93 50.99
C SER A 115 -16.10 -14.96 51.49
N ILE A 116 -16.51 -15.90 50.66
CA ILE A 116 -17.40 -17.01 51.03
C ILE A 116 -16.73 -17.89 52.07
N ASN A 117 -15.46 -18.23 51.90
CA ASN A 117 -14.71 -19.02 52.84
C ASN A 117 -14.57 -18.34 54.21
N ILE A 118 -14.40 -17.03 54.23
CA ILE A 118 -14.34 -16.25 55.48
C ILE A 118 -15.71 -16.22 56.16
N GLN A 119 -16.78 -16.15 55.40
CA GLN A 119 -18.16 -16.11 55.92
C GLN A 119 -18.63 -17.46 56.48
N THR A 120 -18.02 -18.57 56.07
CA THR A 120 -18.37 -19.90 56.55
C THR A 120 -17.75 -20.24 57.91
N TYR A 121 -16.86 -19.43 58.40
CA TYR A 121 -16.35 -19.52 59.74
C TYR A 121 -17.27 -18.78 60.73
#